data_2846a501984ea18d0f7ac79e55dab64f
#
_entry.id   2846a501984ea18d0f7ac79e55dab64f
#
_cell.length_a   1.000
_cell.length_b   1.000
_cell.length_c   1.000
_cell.angle_alpha   90.00
_cell.angle_beta   90.00
_cell.angle_gamma   90.00
#
_symmetry.space_group_name_H-M   'P 1'
#
loop_
_entity.id
_entity.type
_entity.pdbx_description
1 polymer ?
#
loop_
_entity_poly.entity_id
_entity_poly.type
_entity_poly.pdbx_seq_one_letter_code
_entity_poly.pdbx_strand_id
1 'polypeptide(L)'
;MLSKEEFIVLRHYLGEGVSKTAIAKKLGISRMTVYRHATSDKAEPVYDPRPRRPSLLDPYKDYIRGRLKLYPELSAVRLLGEIKERGYQGKYTRVKDFVRMVRPRVPIELERRFEVSPGEQAQVDFATFKTSFGTVYALLVVLSWSRYLWVRFFCHQDQLTVLSGLHKAFTAFGGVSASVLFDRMKTAVARSESDGRAVFNEEMLRFATHYGFRPLACRPYRAKTKGRVERAVSYLRRNFFYGRHFRDLEDLNNQVETWLGKTANARVHGTTGEIPRQRLQDEKLHLKPLPSDVYIPRLTLGRRVSHDGFVSYNGNEYSVPDGLKSKDIEVRATLEKVGLYQDGKLVASHPVLKGRHQRRLDPAHRRGKKPDMINSLFGDSIEVIEVQRRPLEVYEEVLR
;
A
#
# COMPACT_ATOMS: atom_id res chain seq x y z
N MET A 1 50.20 -18.21 -7.99
CA MET A 1 49.81 -19.45 -8.70
C MET A 1 50.23 -19.30 -10.11
N LEU A 2 50.79 -20.33 -10.74
CA LEU A 2 51.16 -20.28 -12.17
C LEU A 2 49.92 -20.31 -13.03
N SER A 3 49.79 -19.42 -14.00
CA SER A 3 48.77 -19.49 -15.04
C SER A 3 49.07 -20.63 -16.03
N LYS A 4 48.07 -21.02 -16.86
CA LYS A 4 48.29 -22.01 -17.93
C LYS A 4 49.38 -21.54 -18.90
N GLU A 5 49.38 -20.27 -19.25
CA GLU A 5 50.35 -19.66 -20.18
C GLU A 5 51.75 -19.71 -19.58
N GLU A 6 51.93 -19.27 -18.33
CA GLU A 6 53.21 -19.32 -17.66
C GLU A 6 53.71 -20.76 -17.47
N PHE A 7 52.82 -21.74 -17.31
CA PHE A 7 53.18 -23.14 -17.24
C PHE A 7 53.69 -23.68 -18.58
N ILE A 8 53.03 -23.31 -19.69
CA ILE A 8 53.51 -23.67 -21.05
C ILE A 8 54.88 -23.09 -21.34
N VAL A 9 55.10 -21.84 -21.01
CA VAL A 9 56.37 -21.16 -21.16
C VAL A 9 57.45 -21.83 -20.28
N LEU A 10 57.12 -22.19 -19.05
CA LEU A 10 58.04 -22.93 -18.16
C LEU A 10 58.43 -24.27 -18.77
N ARG A 11 57.50 -25.05 -19.32
CA ARG A 11 57.72 -26.32 -19.99
C ARG A 11 58.61 -26.20 -21.21
N HIS A 12 58.36 -25.14 -22.03
CA HIS A 12 59.21 -24.84 -23.21
C HIS A 12 60.64 -24.58 -22.82
N TYR A 13 60.90 -23.70 -21.81
CA TYR A 13 62.23 -23.45 -21.34
C TYR A 13 62.97 -24.67 -20.73
N LEU A 14 62.21 -25.56 -20.08
CA LEU A 14 62.74 -26.82 -19.60
C LEU A 14 63.16 -27.74 -20.75
N GLY A 15 62.36 -27.78 -21.84
CA GLY A 15 62.67 -28.56 -23.06
C GLY A 15 63.90 -28.03 -23.78
N GLU A 16 64.13 -26.71 -23.79
CA GLU A 16 65.28 -26.05 -24.32
C GLU A 16 66.55 -26.16 -23.42
N GLY A 17 66.49 -26.88 -22.32
CA GLY A 17 67.61 -27.10 -21.42
C GLY A 17 68.04 -25.88 -20.60
N VAL A 18 67.18 -24.85 -20.48
CA VAL A 18 67.42 -23.64 -19.67
C VAL A 18 67.50 -24.01 -18.19
N SER A 19 68.49 -23.51 -17.50
CA SER A 19 68.66 -23.81 -16.09
C SER A 19 67.45 -23.35 -15.24
N LYS A 20 67.03 -24.15 -14.22
CA LYS A 20 65.89 -23.85 -13.35
C LYS A 20 65.98 -22.49 -12.67
N THR A 21 67.22 -22.04 -12.37
CA THR A 21 67.48 -20.72 -11.79
C THR A 21 67.20 -19.59 -12.77
N ALA A 22 67.55 -19.78 -14.04
CA ALA A 22 67.31 -18.80 -15.09
C ALA A 22 65.81 -18.71 -15.42
N ILE A 23 65.09 -19.85 -15.44
CA ILE A 23 63.62 -19.91 -15.61
C ILE A 23 62.93 -19.18 -14.49
N ALA A 24 63.32 -19.44 -13.24
CA ALA A 24 62.76 -18.77 -12.05
C ALA A 24 62.90 -17.24 -12.15
N LYS A 25 64.06 -16.76 -12.58
CA LYS A 25 64.35 -15.32 -12.77
C LYS A 25 63.53 -14.74 -13.95
N LYS A 26 63.40 -15.46 -15.07
CA LYS A 26 62.65 -15.00 -16.26
C LYS A 26 61.15 -14.89 -16.01
N LEU A 27 60.60 -15.85 -15.27
CA LEU A 27 59.13 -15.91 -14.99
C LEU A 27 58.73 -15.21 -13.68
N GLY A 28 59.69 -14.64 -12.92
CA GLY A 28 59.39 -13.97 -11.67
C GLY A 28 58.83 -14.91 -10.57
N ILE A 29 59.13 -16.21 -10.63
CA ILE A 29 58.62 -17.23 -9.73
C ILE A 29 59.72 -17.85 -8.89
N SER A 30 59.34 -18.51 -7.79
CA SER A 30 60.31 -19.17 -6.93
C SER A 30 60.98 -20.37 -7.63
N ARG A 31 62.26 -20.62 -7.36
CA ARG A 31 62.97 -21.80 -7.85
C ARG A 31 62.26 -23.10 -7.45
N MET A 32 61.69 -23.14 -6.23
CA MET A 32 60.91 -24.28 -5.75
C MET A 32 59.64 -24.52 -6.60
N THR A 33 59.00 -23.46 -7.10
CA THR A 33 57.86 -23.58 -8.02
C THR A 33 58.31 -24.21 -9.34
N VAL A 34 59.45 -23.75 -9.90
CA VAL A 34 60.03 -24.35 -11.13
C VAL A 34 60.34 -25.83 -10.90
N TYR A 35 61.00 -26.18 -9.78
CA TYR A 35 61.36 -27.56 -9.42
C TYR A 35 60.10 -28.43 -9.32
N ARG A 36 59.06 -27.99 -8.62
CA ARG A 36 57.81 -28.76 -8.46
C ARG A 36 57.15 -29.07 -9.79
N HIS A 37 57.15 -28.12 -10.71
CA HIS A 37 56.52 -28.30 -12.02
C HIS A 37 57.43 -29.01 -13.02
N ALA A 38 58.75 -29.00 -12.85
CA ALA A 38 59.72 -29.74 -13.66
C ALA A 38 59.64 -31.26 -13.40
N THR A 39 59.31 -31.66 -12.18
CA THR A 39 59.22 -33.09 -11.75
C THR A 39 57.78 -33.63 -11.88
N SER A 40 56.82 -32.83 -12.30
CA SER A 40 55.41 -33.20 -12.45
C SER A 40 55.11 -33.63 -13.90
N ASP A 41 54.56 -34.85 -14.12
CA ASP A 41 54.12 -35.34 -15.43
C ASP A 41 52.77 -34.77 -15.89
N LYS A 42 52.17 -33.84 -15.11
CA LYS A 42 50.86 -33.26 -15.42
C LYS A 42 50.98 -32.27 -16.57
N ALA A 43 50.06 -32.37 -17.54
CA ALA A 43 50.03 -31.50 -18.71
C ALA A 43 49.59 -30.05 -18.36
N GLU A 44 48.94 -29.85 -17.21
CA GLU A 44 48.49 -28.54 -16.70
C GLU A 44 48.83 -28.36 -15.23
N PRO A 45 48.94 -27.09 -14.74
CA PRO A 45 49.14 -26.82 -13.33
C PRO A 45 47.89 -27.18 -12.51
N VAL A 46 47.93 -28.34 -11.85
CA VAL A 46 46.84 -28.77 -10.96
C VAL A 46 47.16 -28.33 -9.54
N TYR A 47 46.30 -27.57 -8.94
CA TYR A 47 46.38 -27.18 -7.55
C TYR A 47 45.29 -27.88 -6.76
N ASP A 48 45.66 -28.68 -5.79
CA ASP A 48 44.66 -29.29 -4.91
C ASP A 48 43.93 -28.20 -4.11
N PRO A 49 42.60 -28.30 -3.99
CA PRO A 49 41.84 -27.37 -3.17
C PRO A 49 42.32 -27.42 -1.74
N ARG A 50 42.50 -26.24 -1.12
CA ARG A 50 42.91 -26.17 0.28
C ARG A 50 41.92 -26.95 1.15
N PRO A 51 42.40 -27.78 2.10
CA PRO A 51 41.53 -28.49 3.01
C PRO A 51 40.61 -27.49 3.74
N ARG A 52 39.31 -27.78 3.78
CA ARG A 52 38.34 -26.91 4.45
C ARG A 52 38.64 -26.88 5.94
N ARG A 53 38.85 -25.68 6.45
CA ARG A 53 38.97 -25.49 7.91
C ARG A 53 37.61 -25.76 8.56
N PRO A 54 37.58 -26.48 9.70
CA PRO A 54 36.34 -26.68 10.46
C PRO A 54 35.68 -25.34 10.78
N SER A 55 34.37 -25.27 10.61
CA SER A 55 33.59 -24.08 10.94
C SER A 55 32.94 -24.27 12.30
N LEU A 56 32.87 -23.19 13.10
CA LEU A 56 32.12 -23.18 14.36
C LEU A 56 30.67 -23.62 14.21
N LEU A 57 30.13 -23.51 13.00
CA LEU A 57 28.76 -23.91 12.68
C LEU A 57 28.61 -25.41 12.41
N ASP A 58 29.69 -26.11 12.11
CA ASP A 58 29.64 -27.52 11.67
C ASP A 58 28.90 -28.43 12.65
N PRO A 59 29.09 -28.38 13.97
CA PRO A 59 28.34 -29.21 14.90
C PRO A 59 26.82 -28.97 14.92
N TYR A 60 26.36 -27.81 14.45
CA TYR A 60 24.97 -27.39 14.51
C TYR A 60 24.23 -27.54 13.18
N LYS A 61 24.93 -27.89 12.10
CA LYS A 61 24.37 -27.99 10.75
C LYS A 61 23.23 -28.99 10.63
N ASP A 62 23.39 -30.16 11.24
CA ASP A 62 22.37 -31.22 11.15
C ASP A 62 21.13 -30.87 11.97
N TYR A 63 21.30 -30.21 13.10
CA TYR A 63 20.20 -29.63 13.86
C TYR A 63 19.43 -28.62 13.02
N ILE A 64 20.11 -27.66 12.37
CA ILE A 64 19.48 -26.67 11.51
C ILE A 64 18.73 -27.33 10.35
N ARG A 65 19.32 -28.35 9.71
CA ARG A 65 18.65 -29.11 8.63
C ARG A 65 17.39 -29.81 9.12
N GLY A 66 17.45 -30.47 10.27
CA GLY A 66 16.30 -31.13 10.89
C GLY A 66 15.18 -30.15 11.19
N ARG A 67 15.50 -28.99 11.76
CA ARG A 67 14.52 -27.93 12.04
C ARG A 67 13.89 -27.38 10.77
N LEU A 68 14.66 -27.12 9.72
CA LEU A 68 14.15 -26.60 8.44
C LEU A 68 13.35 -27.66 7.65
N LYS A 69 13.61 -28.95 7.85
CA LYS A 69 12.81 -30.03 7.26
C LYS A 69 11.39 -30.06 7.87
N LEU A 70 11.29 -29.87 9.19
CA LEU A 70 10.01 -29.83 9.91
C LEU A 70 9.28 -28.49 9.74
N TYR A 71 10.03 -27.39 9.71
CA TYR A 71 9.52 -26.02 9.68
C TYR A 71 10.30 -25.21 8.64
N PRO A 72 9.97 -25.31 7.35
CA PRO A 72 10.72 -24.68 6.26
C PRO A 72 10.82 -23.16 6.34
N GLU A 73 9.85 -22.50 6.99
CA GLU A 73 9.78 -21.04 7.10
C GLU A 73 10.50 -20.47 8.33
N LEU A 74 11.11 -21.31 9.20
CA LEU A 74 11.85 -20.81 10.37
C LEU A 74 12.89 -19.78 9.95
N SER A 75 12.88 -18.62 10.61
CA SER A 75 13.84 -17.55 10.32
C SER A 75 15.25 -17.93 10.79
N ALA A 76 16.27 -17.45 10.07
CA ALA A 76 17.66 -17.65 10.46
C ALA A 76 18.00 -17.00 11.83
N VAL A 77 17.24 -15.96 12.23
CA VAL A 77 17.36 -15.33 13.56
C VAL A 77 16.90 -16.28 14.66
N ARG A 78 15.74 -16.93 14.44
CA ARG A 78 15.21 -17.92 15.40
C ARG A 78 16.17 -19.11 15.54
N LEU A 79 16.65 -19.66 14.44
CA LEU A 79 17.62 -20.75 14.43
C LEU A 79 18.94 -20.38 15.11
N LEU A 80 19.41 -19.12 14.93
CA LEU A 80 20.56 -18.62 15.66
C LEU A 80 20.30 -18.61 17.18
N GLY A 81 19.12 -18.19 17.63
CA GLY A 81 18.74 -18.24 19.05
C GLY A 81 18.83 -19.67 19.60
N GLU A 82 18.20 -20.62 18.91
CA GLU A 82 18.15 -22.04 19.29
C GLU A 82 19.55 -22.69 19.39
N ILE A 83 20.47 -22.38 18.44
CA ILE A 83 21.86 -22.92 18.50
C ILE A 83 22.75 -22.18 19.47
N LYS A 84 22.49 -20.89 19.79
CA LYS A 84 23.20 -20.17 20.86
C LYS A 84 22.91 -20.78 22.23
N GLU A 85 21.67 -21.15 22.50
CA GLU A 85 21.28 -21.89 23.71
C GLU A 85 22.02 -23.24 23.83
N ARG A 86 22.49 -23.78 22.70
CA ARG A 86 23.31 -25.01 22.60
C ARG A 86 24.80 -24.76 22.54
N GLY A 87 25.25 -23.52 22.81
CA GLY A 87 26.68 -23.17 22.93
C GLY A 87 27.32 -22.58 21.65
N TYR A 88 26.58 -22.25 20.60
CA TYR A 88 27.13 -21.63 19.41
C TYR A 88 27.59 -20.19 19.70
N GLN A 89 28.85 -19.86 19.49
CA GLN A 89 29.44 -18.55 19.73
C GLN A 89 29.69 -17.72 18.47
N GLY A 90 29.26 -18.23 17.32
CA GLY A 90 29.46 -17.55 16.04
C GLY A 90 28.42 -16.46 15.75
N LYS A 91 28.67 -15.73 14.65
CA LYS A 91 27.83 -14.58 14.23
C LYS A 91 26.68 -15.00 13.30
N TYR A 92 25.66 -14.14 13.21
CA TYR A 92 24.44 -14.33 12.41
C TYR A 92 24.69 -14.63 10.93
N THR A 93 25.65 -13.95 10.31
CA THR A 93 25.91 -14.07 8.87
C THR A 93 26.16 -15.52 8.43
N ARG A 94 26.96 -16.27 9.19
CA ARG A 94 27.25 -17.69 8.88
C ARG A 94 26.00 -18.57 8.94
N VAL A 95 25.14 -18.34 9.92
CA VAL A 95 23.87 -19.07 10.06
C VAL A 95 22.92 -18.70 8.92
N LYS A 96 22.78 -17.41 8.61
CA LYS A 96 21.97 -16.91 7.50
C LYS A 96 22.38 -17.54 6.16
N ASP A 97 23.68 -17.54 5.86
CA ASP A 97 24.21 -18.06 4.60
C ASP A 97 23.96 -19.58 4.52
N PHE A 98 24.17 -20.30 5.61
CA PHE A 98 23.90 -21.75 5.66
C PHE A 98 22.40 -22.05 5.52
N VAL A 99 21.52 -21.36 6.24
CA VAL A 99 20.06 -21.48 6.13
C VAL A 99 19.59 -21.21 4.70
N ARG A 100 20.13 -20.16 4.05
CA ARG A 100 19.80 -19.85 2.64
C ARG A 100 20.18 -20.99 1.69
N MET A 101 21.30 -21.67 1.96
CA MET A 101 21.78 -22.77 1.13
C MET A 101 20.97 -24.06 1.32
N VAL A 102 20.59 -24.38 2.57
CA VAL A 102 19.98 -25.66 2.91
C VAL A 102 18.45 -25.62 3.05
N ARG A 103 17.85 -24.44 3.02
CA ARG A 103 16.40 -24.29 3.11
C ARG A 103 15.74 -25.05 1.97
N PRO A 104 14.81 -25.99 2.25
CA PRO A 104 14.02 -26.63 1.20
C PRO A 104 13.33 -25.54 0.36
N ARG A 105 13.58 -25.56 -0.93
CA ARG A 105 12.78 -24.76 -1.86
C ARG A 105 11.42 -25.45 -1.92
N VAL A 106 10.44 -24.89 -1.22
CA VAL A 106 9.05 -25.24 -1.46
C VAL A 106 8.82 -24.98 -2.95
N PRO A 107 8.38 -25.97 -3.75
CA PRO A 107 8.04 -25.72 -5.13
C PRO A 107 7.07 -24.54 -5.14
N ILE A 108 7.47 -23.45 -5.76
CA ILE A 108 6.53 -22.34 -6.01
C ILE A 108 5.55 -22.97 -6.99
N GLU A 109 4.32 -23.27 -6.52
CA GLU A 109 3.24 -23.59 -7.44
C GLU A 109 3.26 -22.52 -8.51
N LEU A 110 3.45 -22.95 -9.76
CA LEU A 110 3.45 -22.03 -10.89
C LEU A 110 2.12 -21.31 -10.87
N GLU A 111 2.14 -20.06 -10.49
CA GLU A 111 0.96 -19.22 -10.48
C GLU A 111 0.47 -19.14 -11.91
N ARG A 112 -0.62 -19.82 -12.21
CA ARG A 112 -1.37 -19.53 -13.42
C ARG A 112 -1.86 -18.08 -13.25
N ARG A 113 -1.20 -17.16 -13.93
CA ARG A 113 -1.68 -15.79 -14.08
C ARG A 113 -2.93 -15.88 -14.93
N PHE A 114 -4.09 -15.85 -14.27
CA PHE A 114 -5.36 -15.76 -15.00
C PHE A 114 -5.39 -14.37 -15.62
N GLU A 115 -5.28 -14.29 -16.94
CA GLU A 115 -5.68 -13.12 -17.68
C GLU A 115 -7.20 -13.01 -17.54
N VAL A 116 -7.64 -11.80 -17.23
CA VAL A 116 -9.06 -11.47 -17.08
C VAL A 116 -9.56 -10.94 -18.41
N SER A 117 -10.77 -11.29 -18.80
CA SER A 117 -11.37 -10.77 -20.02
C SER A 117 -11.63 -9.25 -19.94
N PRO A 118 -11.69 -8.53 -21.09
CA PRO A 118 -12.02 -7.11 -21.07
C PRO A 118 -13.35 -6.85 -20.36
N GLY A 119 -13.41 -5.80 -19.54
CA GLY A 119 -14.60 -5.42 -18.79
C GLY A 119 -15.00 -6.34 -17.62
N GLU A 120 -14.27 -7.44 -17.39
CA GLU A 120 -14.67 -8.43 -16.39
C GLU A 120 -14.43 -7.97 -14.94
N GLN A 121 -13.29 -7.35 -14.66
CA GLN A 121 -12.93 -7.04 -13.27
C GLN A 121 -12.15 -5.73 -13.11
N ALA A 122 -12.55 -4.95 -12.10
CA ALA A 122 -11.73 -3.89 -11.51
C ALA A 122 -11.22 -4.30 -10.12
N GLN A 123 -10.07 -3.78 -9.70
CA GLN A 123 -9.51 -3.97 -8.35
C GLN A 123 -9.41 -2.64 -7.63
N VAL A 124 -9.78 -2.63 -6.36
CA VAL A 124 -9.85 -1.43 -5.52
C VAL A 124 -8.99 -1.58 -4.28
N ASP A 125 -8.23 -0.54 -3.95
CA ASP A 125 -7.44 -0.48 -2.72
C ASP A 125 -7.31 0.94 -2.19
N PHE A 126 -7.06 1.04 -0.88
CA PHE A 126 -6.61 2.27 -0.24
C PHE A 126 -5.13 2.23 0.09
N ALA A 127 -4.48 3.37 -0.06
CA ALA A 127 -3.12 3.57 0.41
C ALA A 127 -3.03 4.86 1.23
N THR A 128 -2.38 4.79 2.39
CA THR A 128 -2.17 5.94 3.29
C THR A 128 -0.89 6.67 2.93
N PHE A 129 -0.94 8.01 2.92
CA PHE A 129 0.18 8.89 2.67
C PHE A 129 0.24 9.99 3.73
N LYS A 130 1.45 10.39 4.11
CA LYS A 130 1.70 11.54 5.00
C LYS A 130 2.17 12.71 4.15
N THR A 131 1.53 13.86 4.30
CA THR A 131 1.86 15.13 3.64
C THR A 131 2.21 16.19 4.67
N SER A 132 2.67 17.35 4.23
CA SER A 132 2.91 18.52 5.09
C SER A 132 1.63 19.06 5.74
N PHE A 133 0.47 18.84 5.09
CA PHE A 133 -0.85 19.27 5.57
C PHE A 133 -1.66 18.15 6.23
N GLY A 134 -1.06 17.00 6.53
CA GLY A 134 -1.69 15.91 7.27
C GLY A 134 -1.69 14.56 6.55
N THR A 135 -2.46 13.61 7.09
CA THR A 135 -2.61 12.28 6.51
C THR A 135 -3.72 12.28 5.47
N VAL A 136 -3.43 11.74 4.29
CA VAL A 136 -4.38 11.58 3.19
C VAL A 136 -4.44 10.13 2.73
N TYR A 137 -5.55 9.75 2.13
CA TYR A 137 -5.85 8.40 1.69
C TYR A 137 -6.08 8.38 0.18
N ALA A 138 -5.24 7.68 -0.56
CA ALA A 138 -5.45 7.46 -1.98
C ALA A 138 -6.37 6.26 -2.18
N LEU A 139 -7.48 6.45 -2.89
CA LEU A 139 -8.27 5.37 -3.44
C LEU A 139 -7.76 5.08 -4.85
N LEU A 140 -7.35 3.84 -5.08
CA LEU A 140 -6.89 3.36 -6.38
C LEU A 140 -7.93 2.39 -6.96
N VAL A 141 -8.26 2.58 -8.22
CA VAL A 141 -9.09 1.64 -8.98
C VAL A 141 -8.35 1.28 -10.26
N VAL A 142 -8.13 -0.02 -10.48
CA VAL A 142 -7.39 -0.54 -11.64
C VAL A 142 -8.30 -1.48 -12.42
N LEU A 143 -8.53 -1.20 -13.69
CA LEU A 143 -9.14 -2.18 -14.60
C LEU A 143 -8.18 -3.34 -14.83
N SER A 144 -8.67 -4.55 -14.61
CA SER A 144 -7.81 -5.73 -14.55
C SER A 144 -7.27 -6.17 -15.91
N TRP A 145 -7.93 -5.84 -17.01
CA TRP A 145 -7.49 -6.17 -18.37
C TRP A 145 -6.60 -5.07 -18.97
N SER A 146 -7.08 -3.82 -19.09
CA SER A 146 -6.33 -2.71 -19.68
C SER A 146 -5.17 -2.24 -18.80
N ARG A 147 -5.19 -2.53 -17.52
CA ARG A 147 -4.29 -1.95 -16.50
C ARG A 147 -4.48 -0.43 -16.35
N TYR A 148 -5.58 0.10 -16.87
CA TYR A 148 -5.88 1.50 -16.72
C TYR A 148 -6.10 1.83 -15.25
N LEU A 149 -5.37 2.83 -14.77
CA LEU A 149 -5.33 3.23 -13.36
C LEU A 149 -6.09 4.54 -13.17
N TRP A 150 -6.98 4.55 -12.18
CA TRP A 150 -7.58 5.75 -11.64
C TRP A 150 -7.16 5.91 -10.17
N VAL A 151 -6.82 7.14 -9.76
CA VAL A 151 -6.42 7.48 -8.39
C VAL A 151 -6.99 8.83 -8.01
N ARG A 152 -7.49 8.92 -6.78
CA ARG A 152 -7.84 10.19 -6.14
C ARG A 152 -7.53 10.14 -4.65
N PHE A 153 -7.06 11.25 -4.12
CA PHE A 153 -6.75 11.42 -2.71
C PHE A 153 -7.92 12.06 -1.96
N PHE A 154 -8.14 11.61 -0.72
CA PHE A 154 -9.21 12.03 0.17
C PHE A 154 -8.67 12.27 1.58
N CYS A 155 -9.37 13.09 2.39
CA CYS A 155 -9.07 13.29 3.80
C CYS A 155 -9.52 12.11 4.67
N HIS A 156 -10.45 11.28 4.18
CA HIS A 156 -11.07 10.17 4.91
C HIS A 156 -11.04 8.89 4.07
N GLN A 157 -11.13 7.75 4.76
CA GLN A 157 -11.29 6.43 4.13
C GLN A 157 -12.57 5.76 4.64
N ASP A 158 -13.67 6.51 4.64
CA ASP A 158 -14.99 6.04 5.04
C ASP A 158 -15.77 5.44 3.86
N GLN A 159 -16.96 4.94 4.14
CA GLN A 159 -17.80 4.30 3.15
C GLN A 159 -18.23 5.29 2.04
N LEU A 160 -18.58 6.53 2.41
CA LEU A 160 -18.93 7.56 1.42
C LEU A 160 -17.79 7.85 0.46
N THR A 161 -16.56 7.90 0.97
CA THR A 161 -15.34 8.09 0.17
C THR A 161 -15.18 6.96 -0.85
N VAL A 162 -15.42 5.69 -0.44
CA VAL A 162 -15.35 4.54 -1.37
C VAL A 162 -16.42 4.66 -2.45
N LEU A 163 -17.68 4.89 -2.08
CA LEU A 163 -18.80 4.93 -3.03
C LEU A 163 -18.63 6.08 -4.04
N SER A 164 -18.28 7.26 -3.56
CA SER A 164 -18.01 8.41 -4.42
C SER A 164 -16.77 8.23 -5.28
N GLY A 165 -15.72 7.66 -4.74
CA GLY A 165 -14.52 7.37 -5.51
C GLY A 165 -14.78 6.35 -6.61
N LEU A 166 -15.55 5.31 -6.35
CA LEU A 166 -15.98 4.33 -7.36
C LEU A 166 -16.83 4.98 -8.46
N HIS A 167 -17.80 5.82 -8.10
CA HIS A 167 -18.58 6.57 -9.07
C HIS A 167 -17.68 7.40 -10.02
N LYS A 168 -16.73 8.16 -9.44
CA LYS A 168 -15.78 8.95 -10.23
C LYS A 168 -14.85 8.09 -11.09
N ALA A 169 -14.44 6.93 -10.59
CA ALA A 169 -13.62 5.99 -11.36
C ALA A 169 -14.41 5.40 -12.54
N PHE A 170 -15.64 4.97 -12.32
CA PHE A 170 -16.52 4.45 -13.39
C PHE A 170 -16.79 5.51 -14.45
N THR A 171 -17.04 6.75 -14.04
CA THR A 171 -17.18 7.89 -14.96
C THR A 171 -15.90 8.09 -15.80
N ALA A 172 -14.73 8.04 -15.16
CA ALA A 172 -13.45 8.19 -15.86
C ALA A 172 -13.14 7.02 -16.81
N PHE A 173 -13.62 5.81 -16.49
CA PHE A 173 -13.52 4.64 -17.39
C PHE A 173 -14.51 4.69 -18.54
N GLY A 174 -15.60 5.41 -18.38
CA GLY A 174 -16.71 5.45 -19.31
C GLY A 174 -17.64 4.23 -19.22
N GLY A 175 -17.65 3.54 -18.07
CA GLY A 175 -18.51 2.38 -17.81
C GLY A 175 -18.07 1.60 -16.57
N VAL A 176 -18.77 0.49 -16.30
CA VAL A 176 -18.66 -0.32 -15.09
C VAL A 176 -18.21 -1.74 -15.44
N SER A 177 -17.17 -2.26 -14.76
CA SER A 177 -16.76 -3.66 -14.91
C SER A 177 -17.80 -4.63 -14.34
N ALA A 178 -17.86 -5.85 -14.84
CA ALA A 178 -18.81 -6.88 -14.38
C ALA A 178 -18.60 -7.22 -12.88
N SER A 179 -17.39 -7.11 -12.37
CA SER A 179 -17.07 -7.32 -10.96
C SER A 179 -16.05 -6.31 -10.44
N VAL A 180 -16.11 -6.02 -9.14
CA VAL A 180 -15.14 -5.18 -8.43
C VAL A 180 -14.58 -5.94 -7.25
N LEU A 181 -13.27 -6.15 -7.25
CA LEU A 181 -12.55 -6.86 -6.21
C LEU A 181 -12.03 -5.88 -5.16
N PHE A 182 -12.51 -6.03 -3.94
CA PHE A 182 -12.11 -5.27 -2.77
C PHE A 182 -11.14 -6.08 -1.91
N ASP A 183 -10.23 -5.40 -1.22
CA ASP A 183 -9.66 -5.95 -0.01
C ASP A 183 -10.74 -6.06 1.08
N ARG A 184 -10.45 -6.77 2.17
CA ARG A 184 -11.37 -6.86 3.33
C ARG A 184 -11.41 -5.55 4.12
N MET A 185 -11.59 -4.44 3.40
CA MET A 185 -11.76 -3.13 4.04
C MET A 185 -13.12 -3.05 4.73
N LYS A 186 -13.15 -2.62 5.98
CA LYS A 186 -14.38 -2.47 6.78
C LYS A 186 -15.42 -1.55 6.13
N THR A 187 -14.99 -0.68 5.25
CA THR A 187 -15.87 0.24 4.49
C THR A 187 -16.68 -0.45 3.40
N ALA A 188 -16.27 -1.63 2.95
CA ALA A 188 -17.01 -2.43 1.98
C ALA A 188 -17.54 -3.73 2.59
N VAL A 189 -16.77 -4.38 3.48
CA VAL A 189 -17.08 -5.69 4.09
C VAL A 189 -17.51 -5.49 5.54
N ALA A 190 -18.73 -5.89 5.87
CA ALA A 190 -19.30 -5.78 7.23
C ALA A 190 -18.67 -6.83 8.17
N ARG A 191 -18.57 -8.09 7.72
CA ARG A 191 -18.00 -9.20 8.48
C ARG A 191 -17.47 -10.30 7.55
N SER A 192 -16.65 -11.17 8.12
CA SER A 192 -16.23 -12.41 7.47
C SER A 192 -16.85 -13.60 8.17
N GLU A 193 -17.42 -14.52 7.42
CA GLU A 193 -17.95 -15.77 7.94
C GLU A 193 -16.84 -16.78 8.21
N SER A 194 -17.13 -17.83 9.00
CA SER A 194 -16.19 -18.88 9.37
C SER A 194 -15.63 -19.67 8.16
N ASP A 195 -16.43 -19.76 7.08
CA ASP A 195 -16.03 -20.40 5.82
C ASP A 195 -15.18 -19.48 4.91
N GLY A 196 -14.87 -18.28 5.40
CA GLY A 196 -14.06 -17.29 4.67
C GLY A 196 -14.84 -16.42 3.70
N ARG A 197 -16.15 -16.55 3.59
CA ARG A 197 -16.98 -15.64 2.79
C ARG A 197 -17.02 -14.24 3.42
N ALA A 198 -17.05 -13.22 2.59
CA ALA A 198 -17.20 -11.84 3.00
C ALA A 198 -18.68 -11.43 2.88
N VAL A 199 -19.23 -10.87 3.95
CA VAL A 199 -20.54 -10.22 3.93
C VAL A 199 -20.32 -8.74 3.71
N PHE A 200 -20.78 -8.23 2.58
CA PHE A 200 -20.68 -6.81 2.25
C PHE A 200 -21.67 -5.97 3.05
N ASN A 201 -21.33 -4.70 3.27
CA ASN A 201 -22.24 -3.74 3.85
C ASN A 201 -23.47 -3.58 2.95
N GLU A 202 -24.65 -3.42 3.55
CA GLU A 202 -25.91 -3.26 2.81
C GLU A 202 -25.84 -2.11 1.79
N GLU A 203 -25.26 -1.00 2.17
CA GLU A 203 -25.09 0.16 1.30
C GLU A 203 -24.15 -0.13 0.11
N MET A 204 -23.10 -0.93 0.31
CA MET A 204 -22.25 -1.40 -0.78
C MET A 204 -23.03 -2.32 -1.74
N LEU A 205 -23.90 -3.16 -1.22
CA LEU A 205 -24.75 -4.03 -2.06
C LEU A 205 -25.76 -3.23 -2.86
N ARG A 206 -26.40 -2.21 -2.27
CA ARG A 206 -27.30 -1.28 -2.98
C ARG A 206 -26.57 -0.54 -4.10
N PHE A 207 -25.38 -0.02 -3.79
CA PHE A 207 -24.50 0.64 -4.76
C PHE A 207 -24.12 -0.30 -5.90
N ALA A 208 -23.71 -1.52 -5.56
CA ALA A 208 -23.33 -2.53 -6.55
C ALA A 208 -24.51 -2.91 -7.46
N THR A 209 -25.73 -3.02 -6.90
CA THR A 209 -26.95 -3.28 -7.67
C THR A 209 -27.26 -2.12 -8.61
N HIS A 210 -27.17 -0.87 -8.14
CA HIS A 210 -27.42 0.33 -8.94
C HIS A 210 -26.47 0.44 -10.15
N TYR A 211 -25.16 0.17 -9.93
CA TYR A 211 -24.15 0.19 -11.01
C TYR A 211 -24.05 -1.14 -11.78
N GLY A 212 -24.76 -2.18 -11.35
CA GLY A 212 -24.82 -3.46 -12.03
C GLY A 212 -23.54 -4.30 -11.95
N PHE A 213 -22.68 -4.12 -10.95
CA PHE A 213 -21.49 -4.95 -10.76
C PHE A 213 -21.63 -5.93 -9.60
N ARG A 214 -20.84 -6.99 -9.62
CA ARG A 214 -20.73 -7.95 -8.52
C ARG A 214 -19.55 -7.58 -7.61
N PRO A 215 -19.77 -7.24 -6.34
CA PRO A 215 -18.69 -7.01 -5.39
C PRO A 215 -18.03 -8.35 -5.01
N LEU A 216 -16.72 -8.40 -5.04
CA LEU A 216 -15.89 -9.54 -4.66
C LEU A 216 -14.92 -9.11 -3.57
N ALA A 217 -14.64 -10.00 -2.62
CA ALA A 217 -13.61 -9.77 -1.59
C ALA A 217 -12.47 -10.78 -1.74
N CYS A 218 -11.26 -10.35 -1.45
CA CYS A 218 -10.10 -11.22 -1.41
C CYS A 218 -10.28 -12.33 -0.39
N ARG A 219 -9.98 -13.59 -0.76
CA ARG A 219 -9.99 -14.71 0.19
C ARG A 219 -8.83 -14.55 1.18
N PRO A 220 -9.02 -14.94 2.48
CA PRO A 220 -7.93 -14.96 3.45
C PRO A 220 -6.78 -15.81 2.89
N TYR A 221 -5.55 -15.41 3.22
CA TYR A 221 -4.31 -16.12 2.85
C TYR A 221 -4.05 -16.31 1.35
N ARG A 222 -4.86 -15.72 0.45
CA ARG A 222 -4.63 -15.66 -0.99
C ARG A 222 -4.33 -14.22 -1.43
N ALA A 223 -3.32 -13.59 -0.84
CA ALA A 223 -2.86 -12.23 -1.16
C ALA A 223 -2.55 -12.03 -2.66
N LYS A 224 -2.30 -13.12 -3.37
CA LYS A 224 -1.90 -13.12 -4.79
C LYS A 224 -3.00 -12.70 -5.77
N THR A 225 -4.28 -12.73 -5.38
CA THR A 225 -5.40 -12.29 -6.25
C THR A 225 -5.45 -10.77 -6.44
N LYS A 226 -4.85 -9.99 -5.51
CA LYS A 226 -4.84 -8.52 -5.50
C LYS A 226 -3.58 -7.89 -6.10
N GLY A 227 -2.65 -8.68 -6.62
CA GLY A 227 -1.31 -8.22 -7.05
C GLY A 227 -1.28 -7.09 -8.08
N ARG A 228 -2.40 -6.78 -8.75
CA ARG A 228 -2.46 -5.68 -9.74
C ARG A 228 -2.53 -4.32 -9.05
N VAL A 229 -3.47 -4.15 -8.11
CA VAL A 229 -3.62 -2.88 -7.38
C VAL A 229 -2.49 -2.65 -6.38
N GLU A 230 -1.93 -3.69 -5.76
CA GLU A 230 -0.75 -3.56 -4.89
C GLU A 230 0.48 -3.02 -5.65
N ARG A 231 0.69 -3.49 -6.88
CA ARG A 231 1.73 -2.94 -7.76
C ARG A 231 1.45 -1.49 -8.14
N ALA A 232 0.17 -1.14 -8.37
CA ALA A 232 -0.23 0.24 -8.64
C ALA A 232 0.03 1.14 -7.42
N VAL A 233 -0.24 0.69 -6.19
CA VAL A 233 0.10 1.41 -4.94
C VAL A 233 1.62 1.64 -4.84
N SER A 234 2.42 0.60 -5.07
CA SER A 234 3.89 0.71 -5.05
C SER A 234 4.40 1.68 -6.13
N TYR A 235 3.80 1.64 -7.32
CA TYR A 235 4.13 2.54 -8.41
C TYR A 235 3.74 3.98 -8.10
N LEU A 236 2.54 4.22 -7.55
CA LEU A 236 2.09 5.53 -7.09
C LEU A 236 3.07 6.12 -6.06
N ARG A 237 3.49 5.33 -5.06
CA ARG A 237 4.46 5.77 -4.04
C ARG A 237 5.79 6.19 -4.63
N ARG A 238 6.37 5.36 -5.49
CA ARG A 238 7.75 5.54 -5.97
C ARG A 238 7.85 6.51 -7.14
N ASN A 239 6.86 6.54 -8.04
CA ASN A 239 6.94 7.31 -9.28
C ASN A 239 6.19 8.64 -9.21
N PHE A 240 5.09 8.71 -8.42
CA PHE A 240 4.33 9.94 -8.29
C PHE A 240 4.63 10.68 -7.00
N PHE A 241 4.47 10.02 -5.84
CA PHE A 241 4.43 10.72 -4.56
C PHE A 241 5.83 11.08 -4.04
N TYR A 242 6.79 10.17 -4.13
CA TYR A 242 8.13 10.37 -3.61
C TYR A 242 8.87 11.49 -4.34
N GLY A 243 9.43 12.43 -3.58
CA GLY A 243 10.18 13.58 -4.10
C GLY A 243 9.33 14.72 -4.67
N ARG A 244 8.00 14.71 -4.50
CA ARG A 244 7.11 15.83 -4.88
C ARG A 244 6.65 16.62 -3.66
N HIS A 245 6.35 17.89 -3.88
CA HIS A 245 5.76 18.78 -2.91
C HIS A 245 4.32 19.10 -3.30
N PHE A 246 3.45 19.14 -2.29
CA PHE A 246 2.02 19.41 -2.44
C PHE A 246 1.63 20.50 -1.45
N ARG A 247 0.90 21.51 -1.92
CA ARG A 247 0.42 22.61 -1.09
C ARG A 247 -0.76 22.20 -0.22
N ASP A 248 -1.71 21.52 -0.85
CA ASP A 248 -2.96 21.05 -0.24
C ASP A 248 -3.51 19.82 -0.99
N LEU A 249 -4.69 19.34 -0.57
CA LEU A 249 -5.34 18.20 -1.17
C LEU A 249 -5.78 18.44 -2.63
N GLU A 250 -6.13 19.65 -2.98
CA GLU A 250 -6.56 20.01 -4.33
C GLU A 250 -5.37 19.99 -5.28
N ASP A 251 -4.27 20.62 -4.91
CA ASP A 251 -3.02 20.59 -5.66
C ASP A 251 -2.51 19.14 -5.84
N LEU A 252 -2.56 18.32 -4.78
CA LEU A 252 -2.20 16.91 -4.86
C LEU A 252 -3.07 16.16 -5.88
N ASN A 253 -4.38 16.40 -5.89
CA ASN A 253 -5.29 15.78 -6.84
C ASN A 253 -5.08 16.27 -8.29
N ASN A 254 -4.78 17.54 -8.50
CA ASN A 254 -4.48 18.08 -9.83
C ASN A 254 -3.17 17.51 -10.37
N GLN A 255 -2.16 17.36 -9.52
CA GLN A 255 -0.89 16.76 -9.90
C GLN A 255 -1.04 15.26 -10.20
N VAL A 256 -1.82 14.49 -9.41
CA VAL A 256 -2.04 13.07 -9.70
C VAL A 256 -2.84 12.85 -10.98
N GLU A 257 -3.82 13.67 -11.27
CA GLU A 257 -4.59 13.61 -12.51
C GLU A 257 -3.70 13.86 -13.73
N THR A 258 -2.84 14.87 -13.65
CA THR A 258 -1.83 15.14 -14.69
C THR A 258 -0.88 13.96 -14.88
N TRP A 259 -0.39 13.38 -13.78
CA TRP A 259 0.49 12.20 -13.81
C TRP A 259 -0.21 10.97 -14.38
N LEU A 260 -1.47 10.72 -14.01
CA LEU A 260 -2.27 9.63 -14.59
C LEU A 260 -2.39 9.79 -16.11
N GLY A 261 -2.69 11.00 -16.56
CA GLY A 261 -2.86 11.31 -17.96
C GLY A 261 -1.58 11.24 -18.79
N LYS A 262 -0.47 11.80 -18.30
CA LYS A 262 0.77 11.95 -19.04
C LYS A 262 1.76 10.80 -18.83
N THR A 263 1.68 10.07 -17.71
CA THR A 263 2.68 9.09 -17.32
C THR A 263 2.07 7.71 -17.08
N ALA A 264 1.19 7.56 -16.08
CA ALA A 264 0.77 6.24 -15.64
C ALA A 264 0.01 5.45 -16.71
N ASN A 265 -0.95 6.09 -17.37
CA ASN A 265 -1.78 5.48 -18.40
C ASN A 265 -1.26 5.69 -19.83
N ALA A 266 -0.18 6.45 -19.99
CA ALA A 266 0.43 6.73 -21.31
C ALA A 266 1.69 5.91 -21.58
N ARG A 267 2.30 5.31 -20.54
CA ARG A 267 3.49 4.45 -20.71
C ARG A 267 3.15 3.09 -21.28
N VAL A 268 4.10 2.44 -21.90
CA VAL A 268 4.01 1.00 -22.20
C VAL A 268 4.05 0.23 -20.86
N HIS A 269 3.04 -0.58 -20.60
CA HIS A 269 2.92 -1.34 -19.35
C HIS A 269 3.76 -2.62 -19.41
N GLY A 270 4.69 -2.80 -18.47
CA GLY A 270 5.69 -3.87 -18.51
C GLY A 270 5.15 -5.31 -18.53
N THR A 271 3.88 -5.54 -18.14
CA THR A 271 3.28 -6.89 -18.20
C THR A 271 2.52 -7.14 -19.50
N THR A 272 1.81 -6.12 -20.02
CA THR A 272 1.00 -6.25 -21.22
C THR A 272 1.76 -5.89 -22.50
N GLY A 273 2.84 -5.13 -22.40
CA GLY A 273 3.56 -4.60 -23.55
C GLY A 273 2.81 -3.48 -24.29
N GLU A 274 1.66 -3.06 -23.78
CA GLU A 274 0.76 -2.10 -24.43
C GLU A 274 0.50 -0.88 -23.55
N ILE A 275 -0.05 0.18 -24.13
CA ILE A 275 -0.37 1.42 -23.42
C ILE A 275 -1.77 1.30 -22.81
N PRO A 276 -1.92 1.45 -21.45
CA PRO A 276 -3.21 1.29 -20.77
C PRO A 276 -4.34 2.17 -21.35
N ARG A 277 -4.04 3.40 -21.77
CA ARG A 277 -5.00 4.29 -22.39
C ARG A 277 -5.56 3.75 -23.71
N GLN A 278 -4.72 3.12 -24.53
CA GLN A 278 -5.14 2.52 -25.80
C GLN A 278 -6.03 1.29 -25.52
N ARG A 279 -5.56 0.41 -24.64
CA ARG A 279 -6.35 -0.75 -24.21
C ARG A 279 -7.70 -0.39 -23.61
N LEU A 280 -7.78 0.73 -22.89
CA LEU A 280 -9.08 1.19 -22.36
C LEU A 280 -10.12 1.42 -23.48
N GLN A 281 -9.72 1.86 -24.68
CA GLN A 281 -10.68 2.07 -25.77
C GLN A 281 -11.35 0.74 -26.16
N ASP A 282 -10.59 -0.34 -26.23
CA ASP A 282 -11.11 -1.68 -26.52
C ASP A 282 -11.95 -2.20 -25.34
N GLU A 283 -11.46 -2.00 -24.10
CA GLU A 283 -12.17 -2.46 -22.89
C GLU A 283 -13.51 -1.74 -22.69
N LYS A 284 -13.64 -0.48 -23.11
CA LYS A 284 -14.90 0.27 -23.04
C LYS A 284 -16.07 -0.42 -23.73
N LEU A 285 -15.83 -1.14 -24.81
CA LEU A 285 -16.86 -1.89 -25.53
C LEU A 285 -17.46 -3.03 -24.71
N HIS A 286 -16.75 -3.46 -23.66
CA HIS A 286 -17.12 -4.55 -22.77
C HIS A 286 -17.54 -4.10 -21.36
N LEU A 287 -17.43 -2.79 -21.08
CA LEU A 287 -17.93 -2.23 -19.83
C LEU A 287 -19.45 -2.06 -19.92
N LYS A 288 -20.11 -2.26 -18.78
CA LYS A 288 -21.54 -1.94 -18.67
C LYS A 288 -21.74 -0.42 -18.73
N PRO A 289 -22.85 0.06 -19.32
CA PRO A 289 -23.15 1.48 -19.34
C PRO A 289 -23.32 2.03 -17.92
N LEU A 290 -22.99 3.30 -17.75
CA LEU A 290 -23.28 4.03 -16.52
C LEU A 290 -24.81 4.20 -16.38
N PRO A 291 -25.38 4.08 -15.17
CA PRO A 291 -26.77 4.42 -14.93
C PRO A 291 -26.99 5.91 -15.20
N SER A 292 -28.22 6.26 -15.66
CA SER A 292 -28.64 7.64 -15.92
C SER A 292 -28.59 8.49 -14.64
N ASP A 293 -28.95 7.87 -13.52
CA ASP A 293 -29.05 8.55 -12.23
C ASP A 293 -27.81 8.33 -11.38
N VAL A 294 -27.38 9.39 -10.69
CA VAL A 294 -26.28 9.30 -9.72
C VAL A 294 -26.79 8.64 -8.44
N TYR A 295 -26.07 7.61 -7.99
CA TYR A 295 -26.37 6.97 -6.72
C TYR A 295 -26.23 7.92 -5.54
N ILE A 296 -27.29 8.08 -4.77
CA ILE A 296 -27.31 8.86 -3.53
C ILE A 296 -27.21 7.89 -2.36
N PRO A 297 -26.07 7.85 -1.63
CA PRO A 297 -25.92 6.99 -0.47
C PRO A 297 -26.98 7.27 0.60
N ARG A 298 -27.57 6.20 1.14
CA ARG A 298 -28.56 6.29 2.23
C ARG A 298 -27.89 5.96 3.58
N LEU A 299 -26.73 6.51 3.84
CA LEU A 299 -26.09 6.37 5.14
C LEU A 299 -26.90 7.16 6.16
N THR A 300 -27.75 6.44 6.85
CA THR A 300 -28.54 6.99 7.96
C THR A 300 -27.84 6.66 9.28
N LEU A 301 -27.41 7.70 9.97
CA LEU A 301 -26.80 7.58 11.31
C LEU A 301 -27.73 8.24 12.31
N GLY A 302 -28.23 7.48 13.28
CA GLY A 302 -28.91 8.05 14.43
C GLY A 302 -27.91 8.84 15.29
N ARG A 303 -28.23 10.05 15.64
CA ARG A 303 -27.43 10.93 16.51
C ARG A 303 -28.35 11.70 17.42
N ARG A 304 -27.91 11.86 18.67
CA ARG A 304 -28.60 12.71 19.62
C ARG A 304 -28.11 14.16 19.51
N VAL A 305 -29.03 15.10 19.51
CA VAL A 305 -28.70 16.53 19.55
C VAL A 305 -28.12 16.88 20.91
N SER A 306 -27.00 17.55 20.94
CA SER A 306 -26.36 18.04 22.17
C SER A 306 -27.17 19.16 22.84
N HIS A 307 -26.86 19.45 24.11
CA HIS A 307 -27.53 20.51 24.86
C HIS A 307 -27.38 21.92 24.23
N ASP A 308 -26.30 22.15 23.51
CA ASP A 308 -26.03 23.37 22.78
C ASP A 308 -26.55 23.38 21.34
N GLY A 309 -27.36 22.35 20.97
CA GLY A 309 -28.11 22.32 19.72
C GLY A 309 -27.25 21.94 18.51
N PHE A 310 -26.30 21.00 18.70
CA PHE A 310 -25.46 20.48 17.60
C PHE A 310 -25.60 18.97 17.46
N VAL A 311 -25.37 18.49 16.27
CA VAL A 311 -25.28 17.06 15.93
C VAL A 311 -23.87 16.77 15.43
N SER A 312 -23.24 15.74 16.02
CA SER A 312 -21.89 15.33 15.63
C SER A 312 -21.94 14.40 14.42
N TYR A 313 -21.16 14.73 13.40
CA TYR A 313 -20.92 13.88 12.23
C TYR A 313 -19.46 14.00 11.75
N ASN A 314 -18.80 12.86 11.59
CA ASN A 314 -17.43 12.74 11.09
C ASN A 314 -16.39 13.62 11.82
N GLY A 315 -16.57 13.77 13.16
CA GLY A 315 -15.69 14.56 14.01
C GLY A 315 -15.92 16.09 13.93
N ASN A 316 -17.01 16.51 13.30
CA ASN A 316 -17.47 17.89 13.20
C ASN A 316 -18.87 18.05 13.79
N GLU A 317 -19.29 19.25 14.11
CA GLU A 317 -20.58 19.56 14.70
C GLU A 317 -21.39 20.51 13.82
N TYR A 318 -22.67 20.17 13.64
CA TYR A 318 -23.61 20.89 12.78
C TYR A 318 -24.83 21.31 13.56
N SER A 319 -25.22 22.57 13.48
CA SER A 319 -26.34 23.11 14.25
C SER A 319 -27.69 22.58 13.73
N VAL A 320 -28.63 22.45 14.66
CA VAL A 320 -30.06 22.21 14.38
C VAL A 320 -30.91 23.31 15.01
N PRO A 321 -32.17 23.47 14.55
CA PRO A 321 -33.11 24.39 15.18
C PRO A 321 -33.28 24.14 16.68
N ASP A 322 -33.40 25.22 17.46
CA ASP A 322 -33.41 25.20 18.95
C ASP A 322 -34.46 24.23 19.56
N GLY A 323 -35.60 24.03 18.92
CA GLY A 323 -36.66 23.12 19.38
C GLY A 323 -36.31 21.64 19.38
N LEU A 324 -35.11 21.26 18.91
CA LEU A 324 -34.70 19.87 18.71
C LEU A 324 -33.65 19.38 19.71
N LYS A 325 -33.39 20.14 20.77
CA LYS A 325 -32.43 19.74 21.80
C LYS A 325 -32.80 18.40 22.44
N SER A 326 -31.77 17.57 22.66
CA SER A 326 -31.88 16.23 23.30
C SER A 326 -32.77 15.22 22.52
N LYS A 327 -33.19 15.53 21.30
CA LYS A 327 -33.92 14.61 20.42
C LYS A 327 -32.99 13.79 19.57
N ASP A 328 -33.48 12.63 19.13
CA ASP A 328 -32.77 11.79 18.19
C ASP A 328 -32.99 12.29 16.76
N ILE A 329 -31.91 12.41 16.01
CA ILE A 329 -31.89 12.94 14.64
C ILE A 329 -31.20 11.92 13.75
N GLU A 330 -31.76 11.71 12.59
CA GLU A 330 -31.12 10.96 11.50
C GLU A 330 -30.20 11.88 10.69
N VAL A 331 -28.94 11.54 10.63
CA VAL A 331 -27.95 12.21 9.76
C VAL A 331 -27.87 11.45 8.44
N ARG A 332 -28.20 12.07 7.35
CA ARG A 332 -28.02 11.55 5.98
C ARG A 332 -27.00 12.43 5.28
N ALA A 333 -25.84 11.86 5.00
CA ALA A 333 -24.73 12.63 4.44
C ALA A 333 -24.41 12.17 3.02
N THR A 334 -24.05 13.16 2.19
CA THR A 334 -23.34 12.98 0.93
C THR A 334 -21.90 13.50 1.09
N LEU A 335 -21.10 13.50 0.03
CA LEU A 335 -19.75 14.12 0.09
C LEU A 335 -19.81 15.67 0.21
N GLU A 336 -20.92 16.28 -0.17
CA GLU A 336 -21.02 17.75 -0.22
C GLU A 336 -21.94 18.30 0.86
N LYS A 337 -22.94 17.54 1.29
CA LYS A 337 -23.98 18.02 2.20
C LYS A 337 -24.28 17.01 3.31
N VAL A 338 -24.55 17.56 4.49
CA VAL A 338 -25.07 16.85 5.65
C VAL A 338 -26.52 17.25 5.82
N GLY A 339 -27.44 16.36 5.56
CA GLY A 339 -28.86 16.53 5.84
C GLY A 339 -29.20 15.95 7.21
N LEU A 340 -29.91 16.73 8.04
CA LEU A 340 -30.36 16.35 9.36
C LEU A 340 -31.89 16.17 9.28
N TYR A 341 -32.37 15.00 9.67
CA TYR A 341 -33.77 14.62 9.54
C TYR A 341 -34.36 14.23 10.89
N GLN A 342 -35.56 14.67 11.17
CA GLN A 342 -36.38 14.20 12.28
C GLN A 342 -37.66 13.62 11.74
N ASP A 343 -38.00 12.40 12.16
CA ASP A 343 -39.22 11.70 11.72
C ASP A 343 -39.40 11.71 10.19
N GLY A 344 -38.29 11.53 9.46
CA GLY A 344 -38.25 11.52 8.00
C GLY A 344 -38.28 12.90 7.33
N LYS A 345 -38.48 14.01 8.08
CA LYS A 345 -38.49 15.39 7.57
C LYS A 345 -37.12 16.04 7.68
N LEU A 346 -36.67 16.70 6.63
CA LEU A 346 -35.43 17.49 6.64
C LEU A 346 -35.60 18.72 7.56
N VAL A 347 -34.81 18.80 8.61
CA VAL A 347 -34.85 19.92 9.59
C VAL A 347 -33.67 20.87 9.45
N ALA A 348 -32.53 20.40 8.92
CA ALA A 348 -31.39 21.24 8.61
C ALA A 348 -30.54 20.61 7.50
N SER A 349 -29.83 21.45 6.75
CA SER A 349 -28.87 21.00 5.72
C SER A 349 -27.65 21.91 5.74
N HIS A 350 -26.47 21.30 5.83
CA HIS A 350 -25.19 21.99 5.88
C HIS A 350 -24.23 21.46 4.82
N PRO A 351 -23.34 22.26 4.26
CA PRO A 351 -22.20 21.76 3.51
C PRO A 351 -21.28 20.97 4.45
N VAL A 352 -20.66 19.90 3.93
CA VAL A 352 -19.70 19.11 4.69
C VAL A 352 -18.47 19.93 5.00
N LEU A 353 -18.08 19.98 6.29
CA LEU A 353 -16.85 20.62 6.75
C LEU A 353 -15.64 19.77 6.37
N LYS A 354 -14.62 20.43 5.81
CA LYS A 354 -13.34 19.82 5.47
C LYS A 354 -12.44 19.82 6.72
N GLY A 355 -12.05 18.63 7.20
CA GLY A 355 -11.23 18.49 8.41
C GLY A 355 -12.01 17.90 9.60
N ARG A 356 -11.52 18.12 10.82
CA ARG A 356 -12.10 17.61 12.08
C ARG A 356 -12.16 18.72 13.13
N HIS A 357 -13.03 18.51 14.13
CA HIS A 357 -13.19 19.40 15.28
C HIS A 357 -13.67 20.80 14.92
N GLN A 358 -14.39 20.95 13.81
CA GLN A 358 -14.98 22.19 13.37
C GLN A 358 -16.47 22.22 13.75
N ARG A 359 -16.98 23.43 13.99
CA ARG A 359 -18.41 23.70 14.21
C ARG A 359 -18.97 24.52 13.07
N ARG A 360 -20.17 24.16 12.62
CA ARG A 360 -20.95 24.97 11.68
C ARG A 360 -22.28 25.35 12.30
N LEU A 361 -22.43 26.64 12.53
CA LEU A 361 -23.67 27.25 13.00
C LEU A 361 -24.42 27.87 11.81
N ASP A 362 -25.70 27.55 11.66
CA ASP A 362 -26.62 28.32 10.85
C ASP A 362 -27.33 29.31 11.78
N PRO A 363 -27.18 30.64 11.55
CA PRO A 363 -27.81 31.68 12.38
C PRO A 363 -29.33 31.52 12.44
N ALA A 364 -29.96 30.98 11.39
CA ALA A 364 -31.41 30.76 11.36
C ALA A 364 -31.87 29.77 12.44
N HIS A 365 -30.99 28.90 12.93
CA HIS A 365 -31.31 27.91 13.96
C HIS A 365 -31.39 28.48 15.37
N ARG A 366 -31.04 29.74 15.55
CA ARG A 366 -31.03 30.46 16.86
C ARG A 366 -32.02 31.62 16.92
N ARG A 367 -33.08 31.58 16.13
CA ARG A 367 -34.08 32.66 16.01
C ARG A 367 -35.00 32.84 17.22
N GLY A 368 -34.66 32.35 18.39
CA GLY A 368 -35.47 32.55 19.61
C GLY A 368 -34.82 33.37 20.71
N LYS A 369 -33.55 33.77 20.57
CA LYS A 369 -32.86 34.64 21.55
C LYS A 369 -32.58 35.99 20.91
N LYS A 370 -32.96 37.06 21.65
CA LYS A 370 -32.75 38.42 21.23
C LYS A 370 -31.33 38.67 20.71
N PRO A 371 -31.14 39.40 19.60
CA PRO A 371 -29.83 39.67 18.99
C PRO A 371 -28.81 40.33 19.92
N ASP A 372 -29.29 40.97 20.97
CA ASP A 372 -28.48 41.90 21.82
C ASP A 372 -27.39 41.19 22.66
N MET A 373 -27.43 39.87 22.81
CA MET A 373 -26.40 39.15 23.58
C MET A 373 -25.33 38.48 22.72
N ILE A 374 -25.57 38.30 21.43
CA ILE A 374 -24.62 37.66 20.52
C ILE A 374 -23.70 38.70 19.87
N ASN A 375 -24.24 39.88 19.53
CA ASN A 375 -23.45 40.96 18.90
C ASN A 375 -22.46 41.63 19.87
N SER A 376 -22.65 41.51 21.19
CA SER A 376 -21.69 42.04 22.17
C SER A 376 -20.49 41.14 22.41
N LEU A 377 -20.57 39.86 22.00
CA LEU A 377 -19.48 38.88 22.14
C LEU A 377 -18.72 38.62 20.85
N PHE A 378 -19.35 38.91 19.69
CA PHE A 378 -18.74 38.64 18.38
C PHE A 378 -19.13 39.76 17.43
N GLY A 379 -18.17 40.66 17.15
CA GLY A 379 -18.35 41.72 16.16
C GLY A 379 -18.73 41.17 14.75
N ASP A 380 -19.17 42.06 13.87
CA ASP A 380 -19.85 41.86 12.58
C ASP A 380 -19.12 40.95 11.51
N SER A 381 -18.17 40.19 11.92
CA SER A 381 -17.43 39.28 11.04
C SER A 381 -17.56 37.85 11.57
N ILE A 382 -18.42 37.01 10.93
CA ILE A 382 -18.43 35.57 11.15
C ILE A 382 -17.24 34.98 10.38
N GLU A 383 -16.05 35.19 10.90
CA GLU A 383 -14.90 34.38 10.55
C GLU A 383 -14.97 33.04 11.31
N VAL A 384 -14.56 32.00 10.64
CA VAL A 384 -14.39 30.64 11.23
C VAL A 384 -13.57 30.82 12.52
N ILE A 385 -14.19 30.57 13.69
CA ILE A 385 -13.46 30.62 14.96
C ILE A 385 -12.55 29.41 14.99
N GLU A 386 -11.31 29.61 14.62
CA GLU A 386 -10.23 28.68 14.88
C GLU A 386 -9.99 28.68 16.39
N VAL A 387 -10.27 27.55 17.05
CA VAL A 387 -9.98 27.38 18.47
C VAL A 387 -8.47 27.40 18.64
N GLN A 388 -7.91 28.56 18.95
CA GLN A 388 -6.49 28.66 19.31
C GLN A 388 -6.22 27.79 20.54
N ARG A 389 -5.36 26.82 20.39
CA ARG A 389 -4.80 26.08 21.52
C ARG A 389 -3.96 27.06 22.34
N ARG A 390 -4.44 27.43 23.51
CA ARG A 390 -3.61 28.19 24.46
C ARG A 390 -2.45 27.30 24.91
N PRO A 391 -1.21 27.81 24.91
CA PRO A 391 -0.07 27.11 25.46
C PRO A 391 -0.32 26.74 26.93
N LEU A 392 0.18 25.61 27.38
CA LEU A 392 0.04 25.16 28.79
C LEU A 392 0.57 26.16 29.82
N GLU A 393 1.50 27.00 29.44
CA GLU A 393 2.10 28.08 30.26
C GLU A 393 1.06 29.07 30.80
N VAL A 394 -0.05 29.26 30.08
CA VAL A 394 -1.14 30.18 30.53
C VAL A 394 -1.89 29.59 31.73
N TYR A 395 -1.83 28.28 31.95
CA TYR A 395 -2.48 27.64 33.09
C TYR A 395 -1.56 27.52 34.31
N GLU A 396 -0.26 27.69 34.17
CA GLU A 396 0.70 27.67 35.28
C GLU A 396 0.69 29.00 36.05
N GLU A 397 0.29 30.11 35.41
CA GLU A 397 0.13 31.45 36.09
C GLU A 397 -1.09 31.53 37.00
N VAL A 398 -2.10 30.68 36.85
CA VAL A 398 -3.34 30.68 37.67
C VAL A 398 -3.17 29.79 38.92
N LEU A 399 -2.12 29.02 39.02
CA LEU A 399 -1.82 28.13 40.14
C LEU A 399 -0.74 28.65 41.09
N ARG A 400 -0.29 29.89 40.92
CA ARG A 400 0.52 30.66 41.86
C ARG A 400 -0.31 31.74 42.50
#